data_d4aeaafd901ec013ef457ae450d0b54b
#
_entry.id   d4aeaafd901ec013ef457ae450d0b54b
#
_cell.length_a   1.000
_cell.length_b   1.000
_cell.length_c   1.000
_cell.angle_alpha   90.00
_cell.angle_beta   90.00
_cell.angle_gamma   90.00
#
_symmetry.space_group_name_H-M   'P 1'
#
loop_
_entity.id
_entity.type
_entity.pdbx_description
1 polymer ?
#
loop_
_entity_poly.entity_id
_entity_poly.type
_entity_poly.pdbx_seq_one_letter_code
_entity_poly.pdbx_strand_id
1 'polypeptide(L)'
;MAELNVLQEKILSDGVIRPGNVLKVDSFLNHQIDVPFISELGKEFKKLFGDRKVDKILTIEASGIGIACLTAVYFGVPVVFAKKSAGSNMDKEMFATEVMSYTHNRKNHVVVSKKYLKPGEHIL
;
A
#
# COMPACT_ATOMS: atom_id res chain seq x y z
N MET A 1 -11.38 -25.25 -13.79
CA MET A 1 -10.36 -24.23 -13.48
C MET A 1 -10.97 -23.21 -12.56
N ALA A 2 -10.21 -22.77 -11.58
CA ALA A 2 -10.66 -21.65 -10.75
C ALA A 2 -10.78 -20.37 -11.59
N GLU A 3 -11.85 -19.63 -11.37
CA GLU A 3 -12.05 -18.33 -11.99
C GLU A 3 -10.98 -17.34 -11.51
N LEU A 4 -10.38 -16.59 -12.43
CA LEU A 4 -9.39 -15.57 -12.10
C LEU A 4 -10.07 -14.39 -11.41
N ASN A 5 -9.42 -13.84 -10.41
CA ASN A 5 -9.88 -12.59 -9.83
C ASN A 5 -9.39 -11.39 -10.67
N VAL A 6 -9.95 -10.21 -10.40
CA VAL A 6 -9.68 -8.99 -11.16
C VAL A 6 -8.19 -8.63 -11.21
N LEU A 7 -7.43 -8.92 -10.14
CA LEU A 7 -5.99 -8.66 -10.09
C LEU A 7 -5.22 -9.66 -10.98
N GLN A 8 -5.58 -10.92 -10.91
CA GLN A 8 -4.94 -11.96 -11.74
C GLN A 8 -5.16 -11.69 -13.24
N GLU A 9 -6.36 -11.32 -13.63
CA GLU A 9 -6.68 -10.93 -15.00
C GLU A 9 -5.84 -9.74 -15.46
N LYS A 10 -5.72 -8.71 -14.64
CA LYS A 10 -4.93 -7.52 -14.95
C LYS A 10 -3.43 -7.82 -15.08
N ILE A 11 -2.89 -8.65 -14.20
CA ILE A 11 -1.49 -9.10 -14.27
C ILE A 11 -1.23 -9.87 -15.57
N LEU A 12 -2.14 -10.75 -15.96
CA LEU A 12 -2.00 -11.53 -17.20
C LEU A 12 -2.09 -10.67 -18.46
N SER A 13 -2.95 -9.65 -18.46
CA SER A 13 -3.12 -8.77 -19.62
C SER A 13 -2.03 -7.71 -19.75
N ASP A 14 -1.65 -7.06 -18.66
CA ASP A 14 -0.82 -5.84 -18.67
C ASP A 14 0.53 -6.00 -17.95
N GLY A 15 0.71 -7.07 -17.18
CA GLY A 15 1.98 -7.36 -16.51
C GLY A 15 3.04 -7.83 -17.49
N VAL A 16 4.29 -7.44 -17.26
CA VAL A 16 5.43 -7.85 -18.07
C VAL A 16 6.44 -8.62 -17.23
N ILE A 17 6.74 -9.84 -17.65
CA ILE A 17 7.75 -10.67 -16.99
C ILE A 17 9.13 -10.35 -17.57
N ARG A 18 10.08 -10.10 -16.70
CA ARG A 18 11.48 -9.85 -17.01
C ARG A 18 12.38 -10.98 -16.47
N PRO A 19 13.60 -11.14 -17.01
CA PRO A 19 14.57 -12.10 -16.47
C PRO A 19 14.79 -11.93 -14.97
N GLY A 20 15.02 -13.04 -14.26
CA GLY A 20 15.20 -13.05 -12.80
C GLY A 20 13.90 -13.07 -12.01
N ASN A 21 12.80 -13.58 -12.59
CA ASN A 21 11.48 -13.67 -11.96
C ASN A 21 10.93 -12.30 -11.51
N VAL A 22 11.19 -11.26 -12.29
CA VAL A 22 10.68 -9.91 -12.03
C VAL A 22 9.37 -9.71 -12.77
N LEU A 23 8.31 -9.41 -12.03
CA LEU A 23 7.03 -8.97 -12.59
C LEU A 23 6.98 -7.43 -12.58
N LYS A 24 6.90 -6.82 -13.77
CA LYS A 24 6.66 -5.38 -13.93
C LYS A 24 5.16 -5.10 -14.03
N VAL A 25 4.70 -4.20 -13.18
CA VAL A 25 3.32 -3.75 -13.09
C VAL A 25 3.23 -2.21 -13.13
N ASP A 26 4.23 -1.60 -13.77
CA ASP A 26 4.41 -0.15 -13.80
C ASP A 26 3.36 0.58 -14.63
N SER A 27 2.72 -0.10 -15.57
CA SER A 27 1.68 0.47 -16.41
C SER A 27 0.34 0.72 -15.70
N PHE A 28 0.11 0.07 -14.55
CA PHE A 28 -1.16 0.19 -13.85
C PHE A 28 -1.07 0.39 -12.35
N LEU A 29 0.11 0.21 -11.75
CA LEU A 29 0.23 0.21 -10.28
C LEU A 29 1.25 1.21 -9.73
N ASN A 30 2.52 1.15 -10.15
CA ASN A 30 3.60 1.81 -9.45
C ASN A 30 4.41 2.83 -10.26
N HIS A 31 3.94 3.16 -11.46
CA HIS A 31 4.44 4.29 -12.25
C HIS A 31 3.26 5.08 -12.83
N GLN A 32 2.45 4.42 -13.65
CA GLN A 32 1.12 4.88 -13.99
C GLN A 32 0.10 4.17 -13.09
N ILE A 33 -0.86 4.89 -12.56
CA ILE A 33 -1.95 4.33 -11.77
C ILE A 33 -3.20 4.25 -12.65
N ASP A 34 -3.64 3.03 -12.94
CA ASP A 34 -4.93 2.80 -13.60
C ASP A 34 -6.02 2.97 -12.54
N VAL A 35 -6.51 4.20 -12.40
CA VAL A 35 -7.44 4.60 -11.34
C VAL A 35 -8.72 3.76 -11.35
N PRO A 36 -9.40 3.50 -12.50
CA PRO A 36 -10.56 2.63 -12.52
C PRO A 36 -10.25 1.21 -12.01
N PHE A 37 -9.14 0.64 -12.43
CA PHE A 37 -8.72 -0.69 -11.98
C PHE A 37 -8.38 -0.71 -10.49
N ILE A 38 -7.62 0.26 -9.99
CA ILE A 38 -7.27 0.35 -8.55
C ILE A 38 -8.53 0.59 -7.70
N SER A 39 -9.51 1.30 -8.21
CA SER A 39 -10.82 1.42 -7.55
C SER A 39 -11.53 0.06 -7.43
N GLU A 40 -11.47 -0.78 -8.44
CA GLU A 40 -12.02 -2.16 -8.35
C GLU A 40 -11.27 -2.99 -7.29
N LEU A 41 -9.95 -2.85 -7.19
CA LEU A 41 -9.20 -3.48 -6.09
C LEU A 41 -9.65 -2.96 -4.72
N GLY A 42 -9.96 -1.68 -4.60
CA GLY A 42 -10.52 -1.11 -3.37
C GLY A 42 -11.85 -1.77 -2.96
N LYS A 43 -12.70 -2.09 -3.93
CA LYS A 43 -13.94 -2.86 -3.68
C LYS A 43 -13.62 -4.28 -3.20
N GLU A 44 -12.63 -4.93 -3.78
CA GLU A 44 -12.22 -6.27 -3.34
C GLU A 44 -11.70 -6.25 -1.90
N PHE A 45 -10.90 -5.25 -1.52
CA PHE A 45 -10.49 -5.06 -0.13
C PHE A 45 -11.70 -4.84 0.79
N LYS A 46 -12.70 -4.08 0.35
CA LYS A 46 -13.92 -3.89 1.13
C LYS A 46 -14.70 -5.20 1.31
N LYS A 47 -14.76 -6.06 0.32
CA LYS A 47 -15.37 -7.39 0.46
C LYS A 47 -14.61 -8.27 1.46
N LEU A 48 -13.26 -8.24 1.41
CA LEU A 48 -12.43 -9.07 2.27
C LEU A 48 -12.42 -8.64 3.74
N PHE A 49 -12.48 -7.35 4.00
CA PHE A 49 -12.28 -6.79 5.35
C PHE A 49 -13.45 -5.94 5.87
N GLY A 50 -14.52 -5.81 5.10
CA GLY A 50 -15.61 -4.89 5.43
C GLY A 50 -16.51 -5.30 6.58
N ASP A 51 -16.38 -6.54 7.06
CA ASP A 51 -17.03 -7.05 8.27
C ASP A 51 -16.29 -6.65 9.57
N ARG A 52 -15.10 -6.10 9.44
CA ARG A 52 -14.25 -5.64 10.53
C ARG A 52 -14.31 -4.13 10.68
N LYS A 53 -14.17 -3.68 11.92
CA LYS A 53 -13.99 -2.26 12.18
C LYS A 53 -12.64 -1.82 11.59
N VAL A 54 -12.67 -0.77 10.77
CA VAL A 54 -11.48 -0.11 10.23
C VAL A 54 -11.60 1.37 10.53
N ASP A 55 -10.66 1.91 11.28
CA ASP A 55 -10.62 3.32 11.65
C ASP A 55 -9.72 4.14 10.70
N LYS A 56 -8.67 3.50 10.19
CA LYS A 56 -7.71 4.09 9.25
C LYS A 56 -7.07 3.04 8.35
N ILE A 57 -6.54 3.48 7.24
CA ILE A 57 -5.68 2.66 6.39
C ILE A 57 -4.25 3.19 6.49
N LEU A 58 -3.28 2.31 6.73
CA LEU A 58 -1.86 2.65 6.79
C LEU A 58 -1.14 2.06 5.59
N THR A 59 -0.37 2.88 4.92
CA THR A 59 0.50 2.46 3.82
C THR A 59 1.89 3.08 3.95
N ILE A 60 2.76 2.81 3.00
CA ILE A 60 4.10 3.38 2.92
C ILE A 60 4.26 4.11 1.58
N GLU A 61 4.89 5.28 1.60
CA GLU A 61 5.22 6.00 0.36
C GLU A 61 6.11 5.13 -0.57
N ALA A 62 6.02 5.24 -1.89
CA ALA A 62 5.11 6.11 -2.60
C ALA A 62 3.97 5.33 -3.28
N SER A 63 4.25 4.16 -3.87
CA SER A 63 3.30 3.43 -4.74
C SER A 63 2.06 2.89 -4.01
N GLY A 64 2.14 2.66 -2.71
CA GLY A 64 1.01 2.22 -1.90
C GLY A 64 -0.05 3.29 -1.65
N ILE A 65 0.27 4.57 -1.81
CA ILE A 65 -0.64 5.67 -1.48
C ILE A 65 -1.88 5.65 -2.36
N GLY A 66 -1.72 5.45 -3.67
CA GLY A 66 -2.85 5.39 -4.60
C GLY A 66 -3.84 4.28 -4.27
N ILE A 67 -3.33 3.08 -4.01
CA ILE A 67 -4.16 1.93 -3.62
C ILE A 67 -4.90 2.22 -2.31
N ALA A 68 -4.19 2.73 -1.30
CA ALA A 68 -4.77 3.03 0.00
C ALA A 68 -5.88 4.08 -0.10
N CYS A 69 -5.67 5.16 -0.87
CA CYS A 69 -6.66 6.22 -1.04
C CYS A 69 -7.93 5.72 -1.72
N LEU A 70 -7.81 4.95 -2.79
CA LEU A 70 -8.96 4.41 -3.50
C LEU A 70 -9.70 3.34 -2.69
N THR A 71 -8.97 2.55 -1.88
CA THR A 71 -9.58 1.64 -0.91
C THR A 71 -10.32 2.38 0.19
N ALA A 72 -9.73 3.45 0.71
CA ALA A 72 -10.29 4.25 1.80
C ALA A 72 -11.64 4.89 1.45
N VAL A 73 -11.89 5.16 0.17
CA VAL A 73 -13.19 5.66 -0.30
C VAL A 73 -14.32 4.70 0.09
N TYR A 74 -14.08 3.38 -0.05
CA TYR A 74 -15.09 2.36 0.28
C TYR A 74 -15.25 2.11 1.78
N PHE A 75 -14.23 2.41 2.58
CA PHE A 75 -14.30 2.32 4.03
C PHE A 75 -14.74 3.62 4.71
N GLY A 76 -14.69 4.75 4.00
CA GLY A 76 -15.02 6.07 4.55
C GLY A 76 -14.06 6.52 5.66
N VAL A 77 -12.76 6.21 5.52
CA VAL A 77 -11.74 6.46 6.56
C VAL A 77 -10.54 7.21 5.97
N PRO A 78 -9.76 7.91 6.81
CA PRO A 78 -8.54 8.54 6.37
C PRO A 78 -7.43 7.52 6.08
N VAL A 79 -6.47 7.94 5.25
CA VAL A 79 -5.23 7.23 4.99
C VAL A 79 -4.09 7.93 5.69
N VAL A 80 -3.26 7.15 6.36
CA VAL A 80 -1.97 7.60 6.90
C VAL A 80 -0.87 6.88 6.13
N PHE A 81 0.16 7.59 5.71
CA PHE A 81 1.29 6.95 5.06
C PHE A 81 2.59 7.20 5.82
N ALA A 82 3.33 6.12 6.02
CA ALA A 82 4.67 6.18 6.56
C ALA A 82 5.63 6.73 5.51
N LYS A 83 6.60 7.53 5.97
CA LYS A 83 7.59 8.17 5.11
C LYS A 83 8.93 7.45 5.24
N LYS A 84 9.64 7.34 4.12
CA LYS A 84 11.03 6.89 4.12
C LYS A 84 11.91 8.05 4.56
N SER A 85 12.75 7.82 5.57
CA SER A 85 13.67 8.81 6.11
C SER A 85 15.11 8.34 5.90
N ALA A 86 15.99 9.28 5.51
CA ALA A 86 17.42 9.02 5.36
C ALA A 86 18.20 9.18 6.68
N GLY A 87 17.59 9.69 7.75
CA GLY A 87 18.25 10.05 9.00
C GLY A 87 17.80 9.21 10.20
N SER A 88 18.71 9.08 11.18
CA SER A 88 18.47 8.40 12.45
C SER A 88 17.77 9.25 13.51
N ASN A 89 17.28 10.43 13.17
CA ASN A 89 16.56 11.28 14.10
C ASN A 89 15.20 10.69 14.43
N MET A 90 15.19 9.79 15.40
CA MET A 90 13.99 9.23 15.99
C MET A 90 13.41 10.27 16.97
N ASP A 91 12.54 11.13 16.45
CA ASP A 91 11.67 11.94 17.28
C ASP A 91 10.81 10.99 18.14
N LYS A 92 10.71 11.27 19.45
CA LYS A 92 9.86 10.49 20.38
C LYS A 92 8.38 10.49 19.98
N GLU A 93 7.97 11.45 19.15
CA GLU A 93 6.61 11.57 18.62
C GLU A 93 6.39 10.75 17.32
N MET A 94 7.36 9.93 16.93
CA MET A 94 7.29 9.08 15.76
C MET A 94 7.35 7.61 16.14
N PHE A 95 6.57 6.77 15.43
CA PHE A 95 6.89 5.35 15.30
C PHE A 95 7.92 5.19 14.20
N ALA A 96 8.93 4.37 14.41
CA ALA A 96 9.98 4.14 13.43
C ALA A 96 10.39 2.68 13.39
N THR A 97 10.75 2.21 12.20
CA THR A 97 11.33 0.88 11.99
C THR A 97 12.34 0.93 10.86
N GLU A 98 13.22 -0.08 10.81
CA GLU A 98 14.15 -0.26 9.71
C GLU A 98 13.59 -1.26 8.71
N VAL A 99 13.71 -0.93 7.43
CA VAL A 99 13.30 -1.80 6.32
C VAL A 99 14.45 -1.94 5.33
N MET A 100 14.74 -3.17 4.93
CA MET A 100 15.71 -3.43 3.88
C MET A 100 15.08 -3.16 2.50
N SER A 101 15.70 -2.26 1.74
CA SER A 101 15.31 -2.04 0.35
C SER A 101 15.96 -3.09 -0.54
N TYR A 102 15.16 -3.96 -1.13
CA TYR A 102 15.64 -4.95 -2.10
C TYR A 102 16.19 -4.31 -3.39
N THR A 103 15.62 -3.18 -3.80
CA THR A 103 16.01 -2.49 -5.04
C THR A 103 17.35 -1.78 -4.90
N HIS A 104 17.67 -1.26 -3.72
CA HIS A 104 18.86 -0.46 -3.48
C HIS A 104 19.86 -1.11 -2.50
N ASN A 105 19.56 -2.30 -2.01
CA ASN A 105 20.37 -3.06 -1.04
C ASN A 105 20.87 -2.19 0.12
N ARG A 106 20.00 -1.34 0.65
CA ARG A 106 20.29 -0.47 1.79
C ARG A 106 19.14 -0.47 2.79
N LYS A 107 19.47 -0.20 4.04
CA LYS A 107 18.48 0.01 5.08
C LYS A 107 17.85 1.40 4.94
N ASN A 108 16.54 1.45 4.97
CA ASN A 108 15.77 2.69 5.06
C ASN A 108 15.06 2.72 6.40
N HIS A 109 14.99 3.90 7.00
CA HIS A 109 14.10 4.14 8.13
C HIS A 109 12.71 4.50 7.59
N VAL A 110 11.70 3.86 8.15
CA VAL A 110 10.30 4.17 7.85
C VAL A 110 9.69 4.77 9.11
N VAL A 111 9.11 5.94 8.99
CA VAL A 111 8.58 6.71 10.12
C VAL A 111 7.13 7.13 9.89
N VAL A 112 6.36 7.15 10.96
CA VAL A 112 4.99 7.68 10.96
C VAL A 112 4.71 8.43 12.26
N SER A 113 4.05 9.58 12.19
CA SER A 113 3.75 10.37 13.37
C SER A 113 2.72 9.70 14.27
N LYS A 114 3.03 9.62 15.57
CA LYS A 114 2.09 9.19 16.61
C LYS A 114 0.85 10.07 16.71
N LYS A 115 0.90 11.27 16.18
CA LYS A 115 -0.24 12.18 16.10
C LYS A 115 -1.38 11.59 15.26
N TYR A 116 -1.06 10.78 14.25
CA TYR A 116 -2.02 10.23 13.30
C TYR A 116 -2.35 8.74 13.51
N LEU A 117 -1.66 8.07 14.42
CA LEU A 117 -1.94 6.70 14.85
C LEU A 117 -2.10 6.66 16.35
N LYS A 118 -3.31 6.37 16.82
CA LYS A 118 -3.65 6.34 18.24
C LYS A 118 -3.83 4.91 18.76
N PRO A 119 -3.50 4.65 20.02
CA PRO A 119 -3.84 3.37 20.65
C PRO A 119 -5.32 3.05 20.53
N GLY A 120 -5.65 1.78 20.26
CA GLY A 120 -7.03 1.30 20.16
C GLY A 120 -7.69 1.49 18.80
N GLU A 121 -7.06 2.18 17.85
CA GLU A 121 -7.55 2.26 16.48
C GLU A 121 -7.33 0.93 15.74
N HIS A 122 -8.29 0.56 14.90
CA HIS A 122 -8.20 -0.60 14.01
C HIS A 122 -7.65 -0.17 12.66
N ILE A 123 -6.47 -0.67 12.32
CA ILE A 123 -5.71 -0.27 11.13
C ILE A 123 -5.73 -1.39 10.09
N LEU A 124 -6.08 -1.05 8.86
CA LEU A 124 -5.94 -1.91 7.69
C LEU A 124 -4.65 -1.56 6.94
#